data_91321e0a5e511dd9be50db67cfe01777
#
_entry.id   91321e0a5e511dd9be50db67cfe01777
#
_cell.length_a   1.000
_cell.length_b   1.000
_cell.length_c   1.000
_cell.angle_alpha   90.00
_cell.angle_beta   90.00
_cell.angle_gamma   90.00
#
_symmetry.space_group_name_H-M   'P 1'
#
loop_
_entity.id
_entity.type
_entity.pdbx_description
1 polymer ?
#
loop_
_entity_poly.entity_id
_entity_poly.type
_entity_poly.pdbx_seq_one_letter_code
_entity_poly.pdbx_strand_id
1 'polypeptide(L)'
;IRSMALAENLEMYEDYETGLLTRPNDVETIGEIRLFLENLHGITSWVDSDHILNILLELKGRLPQDKDRMLALIDRFLDLPEDQQMLFRLGRRLGLMGQLRDLSNQVLVDKVKQTMDQANIDKTNIDAVCDRLMIRAIPI
;
A
#
# COMPACT_ATOMS: atom_id res chain seq x y z
N ILE A 1 5.46 -11.37 -0.65
CA ILE A 1 4.10 -10.82 -0.73
C ILE A 1 4.08 -9.82 -1.87
N ARG A 2 3.03 -9.84 -2.69
CA ARG A 2 2.87 -8.89 -3.79
C ARG A 2 1.41 -8.48 -3.90
N SER A 3 1.16 -7.18 -4.01
CA SER A 3 -0.17 -6.66 -4.30
C SER A 3 -0.54 -6.97 -5.76
N MET A 4 -1.80 -7.32 -5.98
CA MET A 4 -2.31 -7.56 -7.33
C MET A 4 -2.39 -6.23 -8.10
N ALA A 5 -1.89 -6.24 -9.31
CA ALA A 5 -2.03 -5.15 -10.26
C ALA A 5 -2.93 -5.59 -11.42
N LEU A 6 -3.87 -4.73 -11.80
CA LEU A 6 -4.71 -4.93 -12.97
C LEU A 6 -4.19 -4.04 -14.11
N ALA A 7 -3.55 -4.65 -15.10
CA ALA A 7 -3.16 -3.94 -16.31
C ALA A 7 -4.35 -3.80 -17.26
N GLU A 8 -4.42 -2.68 -17.99
CA GLU A 8 -5.54 -2.37 -18.91
C GLU A 8 -5.76 -3.40 -20.02
N ASN A 9 -4.75 -4.21 -20.34
CA ASN A 9 -4.79 -5.27 -21.36
C ASN A 9 -5.26 -6.64 -20.83
N LEU A 10 -5.67 -6.74 -19.58
CA LEU A 10 -6.19 -7.97 -18.98
C LEU A 10 -7.72 -8.01 -19.06
N GLU A 11 -8.31 -9.18 -19.34
CA GLU A 11 -9.76 -9.37 -19.31
C GLU A 11 -10.38 -8.94 -17.96
N MET A 12 -9.70 -9.19 -16.85
CA MET A 12 -10.14 -8.76 -15.53
C MET A 12 -10.24 -7.23 -15.38
N TYR A 13 -9.60 -6.45 -16.27
CA TYR A 13 -9.70 -5.00 -16.23
C TYR A 13 -11.10 -4.52 -16.67
N GLU A 14 -11.74 -5.20 -17.63
CA GLU A 14 -13.12 -4.92 -18.03
C GLU A 14 -14.09 -5.18 -16.87
N ASP A 15 -13.88 -6.26 -16.12
CA ASP A 15 -14.70 -6.57 -14.94
C ASP A 15 -14.53 -5.50 -13.83
N TYR A 16 -13.32 -4.97 -13.67
CA TYR A 16 -13.05 -3.86 -12.76
C TYR A 16 -13.74 -2.57 -13.22
N GLU A 17 -13.63 -2.18 -14.48
CA GLU A 17 -14.26 -0.98 -15.04
C GLU A 17 -15.80 -1.06 -14.98
N THR A 18 -16.37 -2.25 -15.16
CA THR A 18 -17.82 -2.47 -15.09
C THR A 18 -18.35 -2.67 -13.69
N GLY A 19 -17.47 -2.72 -12.67
CA GLY A 19 -17.83 -2.93 -11.27
C GLY A 19 -18.19 -4.37 -10.91
N LEU A 20 -17.96 -5.34 -11.81
CA LEU A 20 -18.08 -6.77 -11.52
C LEU A 20 -16.95 -7.28 -10.62
N LEU A 21 -15.79 -6.67 -10.71
CA LEU A 21 -14.63 -6.91 -9.84
C LEU A 21 -14.35 -5.68 -8.99
N THR A 22 -14.33 -5.87 -7.67
CA THR A 22 -13.85 -4.85 -6.74
C THR A 22 -12.46 -5.24 -6.22
N ARG A 23 -11.56 -4.28 -6.19
CA ARG A 23 -10.24 -4.46 -5.58
C ARG A 23 -10.25 -3.92 -4.16
N PRO A 24 -9.59 -4.60 -3.20
CA PRO A 24 -9.32 -4.00 -1.91
C PRO A 24 -8.42 -2.77 -2.11
N ASN A 25 -8.71 -1.71 -1.38
CA ASN A 25 -7.83 -0.55 -1.33
C ASN A 25 -6.53 -0.87 -0.55
N ASP A 26 -5.61 0.09 -0.48
CA ASP A 26 -4.30 -0.13 0.17
C ASP A 26 -4.43 -0.49 1.65
N VAL A 27 -5.37 0.11 2.38
CA VAL A 27 -5.59 -0.12 3.82
C VAL A 27 -6.19 -1.50 4.05
N GLU A 28 -7.18 -1.88 3.25
CA GLU A 28 -7.80 -3.20 3.26
C GLU A 28 -6.77 -4.29 2.93
N THR A 29 -5.95 -4.08 1.89
CA THR A 29 -4.87 -5.00 1.52
C THR A 29 -3.87 -5.22 2.66
N ILE A 30 -3.48 -4.16 3.37
CA ILE A 30 -2.59 -4.28 4.54
C ILE A 30 -3.28 -5.01 5.68
N GLY A 31 -4.59 -4.79 5.89
CA GLY A 31 -5.39 -5.54 6.85
C GLY A 31 -5.43 -7.05 6.54
N GLU A 32 -5.60 -7.42 5.27
CA GLU A 32 -5.54 -8.82 4.83
C GLU A 32 -4.16 -9.45 5.05
N ILE A 33 -3.08 -8.72 4.74
CA ILE A 33 -1.70 -9.17 5.00
C ILE A 33 -1.48 -9.38 6.51
N ARG A 34 -2.03 -8.50 7.35
CA ARG A 34 -1.99 -8.66 8.80
C ARG A 34 -2.62 -9.97 9.25
N LEU A 35 -3.87 -10.23 8.82
CA LEU A 35 -4.58 -11.46 9.14
C LEU A 35 -3.85 -12.69 8.63
N PHE A 36 -3.31 -12.63 7.42
CA PHE A 36 -2.51 -13.70 6.86
C PHE A 36 -1.29 -14.03 7.73
N LEU A 37 -0.48 -13.03 8.08
CA LEU A 37 0.72 -13.23 8.92
C LEU A 37 0.34 -13.72 10.33
N GLU A 38 -0.72 -13.16 10.93
CA GLU A 38 -1.18 -13.55 12.26
C GLU A 38 -1.53 -15.04 12.33
N ASN A 39 -2.14 -15.57 11.28
CA ASN A 39 -2.59 -16.96 11.20
C ASN A 39 -1.52 -17.94 10.66
N LEU A 40 -0.33 -17.47 10.30
CA LEU A 40 0.78 -18.36 9.94
C LEU A 40 1.42 -18.98 11.19
N HIS A 41 1.23 -20.27 11.37
CA HIS A 41 1.81 -21.03 12.48
C HIS A 41 2.63 -22.22 11.96
N GLY A 42 3.73 -22.53 12.66
CA GLY A 42 4.56 -23.70 12.35
C GLY A 42 5.36 -23.60 11.04
N ILE A 43 5.46 -22.41 10.47
CA ILE A 43 6.16 -22.16 9.20
C ILE A 43 7.49 -21.48 9.48
N THR A 44 8.55 -22.01 8.87
CA THR A 44 9.88 -21.38 8.80
C THR A 44 10.11 -20.92 7.37
N SER A 45 9.92 -19.62 7.12
CA SER A 45 10.04 -19.03 5.80
C SER A 45 10.52 -17.60 5.88
N TRP A 46 11.06 -17.08 4.80
CA TRP A 46 11.35 -15.65 4.64
C TRP A 46 10.14 -14.97 4.01
N VAL A 47 9.70 -13.88 4.64
CA VAL A 47 8.66 -12.99 4.11
C VAL A 47 9.36 -11.75 3.56
N ASP A 48 9.02 -11.37 2.34
CA ASP A 48 9.52 -10.15 1.71
C ASP A 48 8.38 -9.43 0.96
N SER A 49 8.35 -8.11 1.07
CA SER A 49 7.40 -7.21 0.42
C SER A 49 8.17 -6.31 -0.56
N ASP A 50 8.85 -6.92 -1.52
CA ASP A 50 9.80 -6.29 -2.44
C ASP A 50 9.17 -5.66 -3.69
N HIS A 51 7.86 -5.82 -3.88
CA HIS A 51 7.20 -5.34 -5.09
C HIS A 51 6.86 -3.85 -4.99
N ILE A 52 7.15 -3.09 -6.06
CA ILE A 52 6.97 -1.62 -6.10
C ILE A 52 5.54 -1.17 -5.77
N LEU A 53 4.54 -2.00 -6.05
CA LEU A 53 3.13 -1.72 -5.78
C LEU A 53 2.72 -1.95 -4.32
N ASN A 54 3.58 -2.57 -3.51
CA ASN A 54 3.29 -2.77 -2.10
C ASN A 54 3.40 -1.45 -1.34
N ILE A 55 2.51 -1.24 -0.37
CA ILE A 55 2.54 -0.04 0.48
C ILE A 55 3.70 -0.11 1.47
N LEU A 56 3.87 -1.23 2.17
CA LEU A 56 4.95 -1.41 3.15
C LEU A 56 6.10 -2.23 2.55
N LEU A 57 7.05 -1.57 1.86
CA LEU A 57 8.25 -2.23 1.30
C LEU A 57 9.21 -2.72 2.38
N GLU A 58 9.14 -2.14 3.57
CA GLU A 58 9.97 -2.52 4.72
C GLU A 58 9.43 -3.75 5.47
N LEU A 59 8.27 -4.29 5.02
CA LEU A 59 7.68 -5.50 5.59
C LEU A 59 8.46 -6.72 5.13
N LYS A 60 9.46 -7.12 5.92
CA LYS A 60 10.29 -8.29 5.64
C LYS A 60 10.86 -8.89 6.92
N GLY A 61 11.06 -10.20 6.90
CA GLY A 61 11.62 -10.92 8.03
C GLY A 61 11.48 -12.43 7.92
N ARG A 62 12.07 -13.12 8.87
CA ARG A 62 12.04 -14.57 8.96
C ARG A 62 10.97 -15.03 9.95
N LEU A 63 10.14 -15.97 9.51
CA LEU A 63 9.17 -16.62 10.39
C LEU A 63 9.84 -17.80 11.13
N PRO A 64 9.45 -18.02 12.40
CA PRO A 64 8.54 -17.21 13.21
C PRO A 64 9.21 -16.02 13.93
N GLN A 65 10.53 -15.88 13.84
CA GLN A 65 11.35 -14.97 14.68
C GLN A 65 10.96 -13.50 14.56
N ASP A 66 10.65 -13.04 13.34
CA ASP A 66 10.35 -11.64 13.06
C ASP A 66 8.84 -11.36 12.97
N LYS A 67 7.98 -12.34 13.27
CA LYS A 67 6.53 -12.23 13.10
C LYS A 67 5.97 -11.02 13.86
N ASP A 68 6.28 -10.91 15.15
CA ASP A 68 5.77 -9.84 16.00
C ASP A 68 6.24 -8.46 15.52
N ARG A 69 7.48 -8.36 15.05
CA ARG A 69 8.01 -7.11 14.47
C ARG A 69 7.28 -6.72 13.18
N MET A 70 6.98 -7.70 12.33
CA MET A 70 6.22 -7.45 11.09
C MET A 70 4.78 -7.03 11.38
N LEU A 71 4.11 -7.69 12.34
CA LEU A 71 2.76 -7.32 12.79
C LEU A 71 2.75 -5.91 13.40
N ALA A 72 3.74 -5.58 14.25
CA ALA A 72 3.85 -4.25 14.83
C ALA A 72 4.06 -3.15 13.78
N LEU A 73 4.78 -3.41 12.69
CA LEU A 73 4.91 -2.48 11.58
C LEU A 73 3.56 -2.24 10.88
N ILE A 74 2.81 -3.30 10.62
CA ILE A 74 1.48 -3.22 10.02
C ILE A 74 0.53 -2.44 10.92
N ASP A 75 0.49 -2.78 12.21
CA ASP A 75 -0.36 -2.10 13.20
C ASP A 75 -0.04 -0.60 13.27
N ARG A 76 1.24 -0.22 13.23
CA ARG A 76 1.64 1.20 13.17
C ARG A 76 1.07 1.94 11.96
N PHE A 77 0.96 1.30 10.80
CA PHE A 77 0.32 1.91 9.62
C PHE A 77 -1.20 1.98 9.79
N LEU A 78 -1.83 0.89 10.24
CA LEU A 78 -3.29 0.83 10.41
C LEU A 78 -3.81 1.78 11.49
N ASP A 79 -3.01 2.04 12.53
CA ASP A 79 -3.33 2.95 13.63
C ASP A 79 -3.07 4.44 13.31
N LEU A 80 -2.48 4.74 12.15
CA LEU A 80 -2.30 6.14 11.75
C LEU A 80 -3.65 6.85 11.57
N PRO A 81 -3.73 8.14 11.91
CA PRO A 81 -4.85 8.98 11.49
C PRO A 81 -5.07 8.91 9.98
N GLU A 82 -6.33 8.99 9.53
CA GLU A 82 -6.72 8.85 8.12
C GLU A 82 -5.92 9.76 7.18
N ASP A 83 -5.69 11.01 7.58
CA ASP A 83 -4.90 11.99 6.83
C ASP A 83 -3.43 11.54 6.64
N GLN A 84 -2.84 10.91 7.64
CA GLN A 84 -1.48 10.38 7.55
C GLN A 84 -1.42 9.10 6.71
N GLN A 85 -2.43 8.24 6.80
CA GLN A 85 -2.56 7.09 5.89
C GLN A 85 -2.64 7.56 4.43
N MET A 86 -3.46 8.56 4.14
CA MET A 86 -3.59 9.14 2.81
C MET A 86 -2.27 9.73 2.30
N LEU A 87 -1.58 10.52 3.12
CA LEU A 87 -0.27 11.09 2.80
C LEU A 87 0.75 10.00 2.47
N PHE A 88 0.83 8.97 3.29
CA PHE A 88 1.77 7.88 3.06
C PHE A 88 1.44 7.09 1.79
N ARG A 89 0.18 6.71 1.59
CA ARG A 89 -0.28 5.99 0.41
C ARG A 89 0.07 6.75 -0.87
N LEU A 90 -0.33 8.02 -0.94
CA LEU A 90 0.00 8.87 -2.10
C LEU A 90 1.50 9.06 -2.26
N GLY A 91 2.22 9.33 -1.18
CA GLY A 91 3.69 9.47 -1.20
C GLY A 91 4.39 8.23 -1.74
N ARG A 92 3.87 7.04 -1.40
CA ARG A 92 4.34 5.76 -1.95
C ARG A 92 4.08 5.66 -3.46
N ARG A 93 2.87 5.97 -3.90
CA ARG A 93 2.47 5.91 -5.31
C ARG A 93 3.22 6.90 -6.19
N LEU A 94 3.60 8.04 -5.63
CA LEU A 94 4.42 9.06 -6.32
C LEU A 94 5.94 8.77 -6.26
N GLY A 95 6.36 7.72 -5.55
CA GLY A 95 7.78 7.41 -5.35
C GLY A 95 8.52 8.39 -4.43
N LEU A 96 7.79 9.22 -3.70
CA LEU A 96 8.36 10.21 -2.76
C LEU A 96 8.69 9.61 -1.40
N MET A 97 7.94 8.61 -0.96
CA MET A 97 8.11 7.92 0.32
C MET A 97 8.42 6.44 0.08
N GLY A 98 9.37 5.90 0.82
CA GLY A 98 9.79 4.50 0.75
C GLY A 98 9.44 3.70 2.00
N GLN A 99 9.39 4.36 3.15
CA GLN A 99 9.21 3.74 4.46
C GLN A 99 8.26 4.56 5.31
N LEU A 100 7.60 3.92 6.27
CA LEU A 100 6.62 4.58 7.15
C LEU A 100 7.22 5.75 7.94
N ARG A 101 8.51 5.65 8.30
CA ARG A 101 9.24 6.74 8.96
C ARG A 101 9.36 8.02 8.13
N ASP A 102 9.16 7.94 6.81
CA ASP A 102 9.25 9.11 5.93
C ASP A 102 8.14 10.13 6.21
N LEU A 103 7.06 9.72 6.90
CA LEU A 103 6.06 10.63 7.46
C LEU A 103 6.62 11.62 8.48
N SER A 104 7.78 11.35 9.07
CA SER A 104 8.48 12.29 9.96
C SER A 104 9.33 13.31 9.20
N ASN A 105 9.49 13.16 7.88
CA ASN A 105 10.25 14.08 7.04
C ASN A 105 9.31 15.16 6.49
N GLN A 106 9.35 16.36 7.10
CA GLN A 106 8.45 17.46 6.73
C GLN A 106 8.57 17.85 5.27
N VAL A 107 9.75 17.79 4.67
CA VAL A 107 9.96 18.14 3.24
C VAL A 107 9.18 17.19 2.33
N LEU A 108 9.19 15.88 2.63
CA LEU A 108 8.44 14.89 1.88
C LEU A 108 6.93 15.06 2.08
N VAL A 109 6.52 15.27 3.33
CA VAL A 109 5.11 15.53 3.68
C VAL A 109 4.58 16.76 2.94
N ASP A 110 5.32 17.87 2.92
CA ASP A 110 4.91 19.09 2.26
C ASP A 110 4.78 18.91 0.73
N LYS A 111 5.68 18.15 0.11
CA LYS A 111 5.58 17.80 -1.32
C LYS A 111 4.33 17.00 -1.64
N VAL A 112 4.01 15.99 -0.81
CA VAL A 112 2.80 15.19 -1.01
C VAL A 112 1.55 16.05 -0.81
N LYS A 113 1.49 16.86 0.24
CA LYS A 113 0.39 17.81 0.49
C LYS A 113 0.20 18.78 -0.66
N GLN A 114 1.26 19.37 -1.17
CA GLN A 114 1.20 20.25 -2.33
C GLN A 114 0.59 19.53 -3.55
N THR A 115 0.94 18.27 -3.77
CA THR A 115 0.36 17.48 -4.85
C THR A 115 -1.12 17.21 -4.61
N MET A 116 -1.51 16.91 -3.37
CA MET A 116 -2.92 16.72 -3.00
C MET A 116 -3.74 17.97 -3.29
N ASP A 117 -3.25 19.14 -2.86
CA ASP A 117 -3.92 20.42 -3.05
C ASP A 117 -4.06 20.77 -4.54
N GLN A 118 -2.98 20.61 -5.31
CA GLN A 118 -2.96 20.92 -6.75
C GLN A 118 -3.87 20.02 -7.58
N ALA A 119 -4.02 18.77 -7.18
CA ALA A 119 -4.83 17.78 -7.89
C ALA A 119 -6.22 17.55 -7.26
N ASN A 120 -6.58 18.33 -6.22
CA ASN A 120 -7.80 18.17 -5.46
C ASN A 120 -8.01 16.72 -4.97
N ILE A 121 -6.95 16.14 -4.37
CA ILE A 121 -6.99 14.77 -3.82
C ILE A 121 -7.40 14.84 -2.35
N ASP A 122 -8.46 14.14 -2.01
CA ASP A 122 -9.00 14.04 -0.66
C ASP A 122 -9.49 12.61 -0.35
N LYS A 123 -10.12 12.44 0.81
CA LYS A 123 -10.62 11.14 1.27
C LYS A 123 -11.68 10.51 0.35
N THR A 124 -12.33 11.30 -0.49
CA THR A 124 -13.40 10.81 -1.39
C THR A 124 -12.85 10.21 -2.68
N ASN A 125 -11.62 10.55 -3.07
CA ASN A 125 -11.03 10.13 -4.33
C ASN A 125 -9.64 9.48 -4.23
N ILE A 126 -9.04 9.43 -3.04
CA ILE A 126 -7.69 8.87 -2.84
C ILE A 126 -7.56 7.43 -3.33
N ASP A 127 -8.56 6.58 -3.14
CA ASP A 127 -8.50 5.19 -3.57
C ASP A 127 -8.42 5.10 -5.10
N ALA A 128 -9.28 5.82 -5.81
CA ALA A 128 -9.26 5.87 -7.27
C ALA A 128 -7.96 6.49 -7.83
N VAL A 129 -7.38 7.45 -7.12
CA VAL A 129 -6.08 8.04 -7.51
C VAL A 129 -4.95 7.04 -7.33
N CYS A 130 -4.88 6.37 -6.18
CA CYS A 130 -3.88 5.34 -5.91
C CYS A 130 -3.96 4.19 -6.92
N ASP A 131 -5.15 3.72 -7.24
CA ASP A 131 -5.37 2.67 -8.24
C ASP A 131 -4.85 3.07 -9.62
N ARG A 132 -5.18 4.26 -10.09
CA ARG A 132 -4.68 4.77 -11.38
C ARG A 132 -3.16 4.89 -11.42
N LEU A 133 -2.54 5.34 -10.33
CA LEU A 133 -1.09 5.41 -10.23
C LEU A 133 -0.44 4.02 -10.21
N MET A 134 -1.08 3.03 -9.61
CA MET A 134 -0.62 1.63 -9.65
C MET A 134 -0.63 1.08 -11.08
N ILE A 135 -1.71 1.27 -11.82
CA ILE A 135 -1.86 0.78 -13.20
C ILE A 135 -0.75 1.36 -14.09
N ARG A 136 -0.46 2.67 -13.96
CA ARG A 136 0.59 3.34 -14.72
C ARG A 136 2.02 2.93 -14.34
N ALA A 137 2.22 2.39 -13.15
CA ALA A 137 3.53 1.93 -12.70
C ALA A 137 3.89 0.52 -13.21
N ILE A 138 2.96 -0.17 -13.89
CA ILE A 138 3.21 -1.47 -14.49
C ILE A 138 3.88 -1.24 -15.85
N PRO A 139 5.12 -1.71 -16.05
CA PRO A 139 5.72 -1.68 -17.39
C PRO A 139 4.91 -2.60 -18.31
N ILE A 140 4.42 -2.05 -19.40
CA ILE A 140 3.78 -2.80 -20.48
C ILE A 140 4.84 -3.56 -21.26
#